data_e17f1b1ae047c867f99d637302565316
#
_entry.id   e17f1b1ae047c867f99d637302565316
#
_cell.length_a   1.000
_cell.length_b   1.000
_cell.length_c   1.000
_cell.angle_alpha   90.00
_cell.angle_beta   90.00
_cell.angle_gamma   90.00
#
_symmetry.space_group_name_H-M   'P 1'
#
loop_
_entity.id
_entity.type
_entity.pdbx_description
1 polymer ?
#
loop_
_entity_poly.entity_id
_entity_poly.type
_entity_poly.pdbx_seq_one_letter_code
_entity_poly.pdbx_strand_id
1 'polypeptide(L)'
;MSESKKMPAKKKTTRRNTKKEQQKKAATRKMIAFFVGLLLILFALARLGIVGVLLYNIVRLFVGSLAIVFLLLLAGLMIISVFRKQVLKENKRIIPAIILTFIGLMFVFQIRLHQGLNETFHLIWSDLTAGRVIHFVGSGLIGAIITEPAKSLFSVIGVYIIAAVLWLVAIYLM
;
A
#
# COMPACT_ATOMS: atom_id res chain seq x y z
N MET A 1 68.76 -17.51 20.99
CA MET A 1 68.19 -17.05 19.67
C MET A 1 66.77 -17.47 19.62
N SER A 2 65.86 -16.52 19.83
CA SER A 2 64.40 -16.78 19.81
C SER A 2 63.81 -16.03 18.62
N GLU A 3 63.37 -16.83 17.59
CA GLU A 3 62.67 -16.30 16.44
C GLU A 3 61.22 -15.96 16.76
N SER A 4 60.91 -14.69 16.74
CA SER A 4 59.55 -14.17 16.83
C SER A 4 58.80 -14.31 15.50
N LYS A 5 57.92 -15.28 15.42
CA LYS A 5 57.01 -15.51 14.28
C LYS A 5 55.91 -14.46 14.26
N LYS A 6 56.04 -13.43 13.42
CA LYS A 6 54.99 -12.43 13.13
C LYS A 6 53.84 -13.09 12.34
N MET A 7 52.66 -13.19 12.91
CA MET A 7 51.42 -13.62 12.23
C MET A 7 50.89 -12.55 11.29
N PRO A 8 50.36 -12.90 10.13
CA PRO A 8 49.93 -11.91 9.13
C PRO A 8 48.54 -11.34 9.42
N ALA A 9 48.44 -10.01 9.48
CA ALA A 9 47.22 -9.22 9.71
C ALA A 9 46.33 -9.12 8.45
N LYS A 10 45.92 -10.25 7.86
CA LYS A 10 45.19 -10.26 6.56
C LYS A 10 43.66 -10.49 6.64
N LYS A 11 43.09 -10.75 7.83
CA LYS A 11 41.67 -11.14 7.94
C LYS A 11 40.63 -10.00 8.08
N LYS A 12 41.03 -8.76 8.41
CA LYS A 12 40.09 -7.64 8.64
C LYS A 12 39.64 -6.91 7.35
N THR A 13 40.48 -6.85 6.34
CA THR A 13 40.22 -6.14 5.06
C THR A 13 39.20 -6.89 4.18
N THR A 14 39.23 -8.20 4.12
CA THR A 14 38.33 -9.01 3.28
C THR A 14 36.89 -8.95 3.78
N ARG A 15 36.65 -8.96 5.10
CA ARG A 15 35.30 -8.84 5.71
C ARG A 15 34.69 -7.45 5.51
N ARG A 16 35.47 -6.40 5.40
CA ARG A 16 35.00 -5.01 5.19
C ARG A 16 34.59 -4.80 3.75
N ASN A 17 35.24 -5.42 2.79
CA ASN A 17 34.93 -5.33 1.37
C ASN A 17 33.64 -6.12 1.04
N THR A 18 33.47 -7.32 1.58
CA THR A 18 32.22 -8.10 1.41
C THR A 18 30.98 -7.39 1.98
N LYS A 19 31.10 -6.70 3.12
CA LYS A 19 30.00 -5.90 3.68
C LYS A 19 29.64 -4.70 2.79
N LYS A 20 30.64 -4.01 2.22
CA LYS A 20 30.39 -2.89 1.30
C LYS A 20 29.76 -3.34 -0.02
N GLU A 21 30.17 -4.50 -0.55
CA GLU A 21 29.56 -5.07 -1.75
C GLU A 21 28.11 -5.53 -1.50
N GLN A 22 27.86 -6.15 -0.35
CA GLN A 22 26.50 -6.53 0.04
C GLN A 22 25.59 -5.31 0.22
N GLN A 23 26.11 -4.21 0.79
CA GLN A 23 25.35 -2.96 0.92
C GLN A 23 25.06 -2.32 -0.44
N LYS A 24 26.04 -2.31 -1.37
CA LYS A 24 25.82 -1.82 -2.74
C LYS A 24 24.78 -2.67 -3.47
N LYS A 25 24.89 -3.99 -3.43
CA LYS A 25 23.89 -4.90 -4.04
C LYS A 25 22.49 -4.72 -3.44
N ALA A 26 22.39 -4.52 -2.13
CA ALA A 26 21.11 -4.24 -1.46
C ALA A 26 20.53 -2.87 -1.86
N ALA A 27 21.36 -1.85 -2.03
CA ALA A 27 20.93 -0.53 -2.48
C ALA A 27 20.43 -0.58 -3.93
N THR A 28 21.17 -1.25 -4.82
CA THR A 28 20.76 -1.44 -6.23
C THR A 28 19.46 -2.21 -6.35
N ARG A 29 19.29 -3.31 -5.58
CA ARG A 29 18.03 -4.06 -5.55
C ARG A 29 16.84 -3.18 -5.11
N LYS A 30 17.03 -2.33 -4.10
CA LYS A 30 15.98 -1.40 -3.63
C LYS A 30 15.62 -0.37 -4.69
N MET A 31 16.61 0.16 -5.41
CA MET A 31 16.35 1.09 -6.52
C MET A 31 15.59 0.41 -7.67
N ILE A 32 16.01 -0.78 -8.08
CA ILE A 32 15.33 -1.54 -9.13
C ILE A 32 13.87 -1.83 -8.71
N ALA A 33 13.67 -2.33 -7.48
CA ALA A 33 12.33 -2.60 -6.96
C ALA A 33 11.45 -1.35 -6.91
N PHE A 34 12.03 -0.18 -6.58
CA PHE A 34 11.33 1.10 -6.61
C PHE A 34 10.87 1.47 -8.02
N PHE A 35 11.77 1.43 -9.00
CA PHE A 35 11.43 1.78 -10.38
C PHE A 35 10.40 0.80 -10.98
N VAL A 36 10.58 -0.50 -10.75
CA VAL A 36 9.63 -1.52 -11.20
C VAL A 36 8.27 -1.32 -10.53
N GLY A 37 8.23 -1.09 -9.21
CA GLY A 37 7.00 -0.84 -8.48
C GLY A 37 6.27 0.42 -8.97
N LEU A 38 7.00 1.52 -9.18
CA LEU A 38 6.44 2.76 -9.69
C LEU A 38 5.88 2.59 -11.11
N LEU A 39 6.59 1.86 -11.95
CA LEU A 39 6.17 1.54 -13.32
C LEU A 39 4.88 0.71 -13.31
N LEU A 40 4.78 -0.31 -12.46
CA LEU A 40 3.56 -1.13 -12.33
C LEU A 40 2.37 -0.29 -11.84
N ILE A 41 2.59 0.62 -10.87
CA ILE A 41 1.54 1.54 -10.42
C ILE A 41 1.09 2.45 -11.55
N LEU A 42 2.01 2.96 -12.35
CA LEU A 42 1.71 3.83 -13.48
C LEU A 42 0.91 3.07 -14.56
N PHE A 43 1.28 1.81 -14.86
CA PHE A 43 0.53 0.94 -15.77
C PHE A 43 -0.89 0.69 -15.26
N ALA A 44 -1.05 0.43 -13.97
CA ALA A 44 -2.35 0.22 -13.35
C ALA A 44 -3.21 1.49 -13.37
N LEU A 45 -2.65 2.66 -13.01
CA LEU A 45 -3.37 3.94 -13.02
C LEU A 45 -3.81 4.36 -14.42
N ALA A 46 -2.92 4.26 -15.40
CA ALA A 46 -3.21 4.60 -16.79
C ALA A 46 -3.99 3.51 -17.52
N ARG A 47 -4.22 2.33 -16.87
CA ARG A 47 -4.91 1.16 -17.45
C ARG A 47 -4.31 0.76 -18.79
N LEU A 48 -2.99 0.79 -18.92
CA LEU A 48 -2.29 0.57 -20.17
C LEU A 48 -2.36 -0.92 -20.57
N GLY A 49 -3.11 -1.18 -21.64
CA GLY A 49 -3.29 -2.52 -22.19
C GLY A 49 -3.91 -3.50 -21.20
N ILE A 50 -3.87 -4.78 -21.52
CA ILE A 50 -4.46 -5.86 -20.70
C ILE A 50 -3.81 -5.95 -19.32
N VAL A 51 -2.49 -5.79 -19.24
CA VAL A 51 -1.72 -5.89 -17.99
C VAL A 51 -2.10 -4.75 -17.03
N GLY A 52 -2.22 -3.51 -17.51
CA GLY A 52 -2.60 -2.37 -16.67
C GLY A 52 -4.02 -2.51 -16.14
N VAL A 53 -4.97 -2.96 -16.98
CA VAL A 53 -6.35 -3.23 -16.56
C VAL A 53 -6.41 -4.36 -15.55
N LEU A 54 -5.64 -5.43 -15.74
CA LEU A 54 -5.58 -6.57 -14.82
C LEU A 54 -5.05 -6.12 -13.44
N LEU A 55 -3.93 -5.41 -13.42
CA LEU A 55 -3.34 -4.89 -12.18
C LEU A 55 -4.31 -3.95 -11.45
N TYR A 56 -4.97 -3.07 -12.19
CA TYR A 56 -5.97 -2.16 -11.64
C TYR A 56 -7.15 -2.93 -11.02
N ASN A 57 -7.69 -3.93 -11.73
CA ASN A 57 -8.80 -4.75 -11.25
C ASN A 57 -8.42 -5.60 -10.03
N ILE A 58 -7.17 -6.10 -9.95
CA ILE A 58 -6.67 -6.79 -8.76
C ILE A 58 -6.68 -5.84 -7.56
N VAL A 59 -6.15 -4.63 -7.69
CA VAL A 59 -6.20 -3.65 -6.60
C VAL A 59 -7.64 -3.28 -6.26
N ARG A 60 -8.48 -3.12 -7.28
CA ARG A 60 -9.90 -2.80 -7.13
C ARG A 60 -10.69 -3.91 -6.41
N LEU A 61 -10.30 -5.17 -6.55
CA LEU A 61 -10.88 -6.27 -5.81
C LEU A 61 -10.80 -6.03 -4.30
N PHE A 62 -9.66 -5.52 -3.83
CA PHE A 62 -9.44 -5.26 -2.41
C PHE A 62 -10.07 -3.95 -1.93
N VAL A 63 -9.92 -2.87 -2.71
CA VAL A 63 -10.17 -1.49 -2.29
C VAL A 63 -11.35 -0.84 -3.04
N GLY A 64 -11.94 -1.53 -4.00
CA GLY A 64 -13.06 -1.06 -4.80
C GLY A 64 -12.70 0.14 -5.68
N SER A 65 -13.65 1.05 -5.83
CA SER A 65 -13.46 2.28 -6.61
C SER A 65 -12.44 3.25 -6.01
N LEU A 66 -12.04 3.04 -4.75
CA LEU A 66 -10.95 3.77 -4.11
C LEU A 66 -9.56 3.35 -4.60
N ALA A 67 -9.47 2.38 -5.54
CA ALA A 67 -8.21 1.89 -6.09
C ALA A 67 -7.32 3.01 -6.65
N ILE A 68 -7.90 4.03 -7.30
CA ILE A 68 -7.15 5.19 -7.80
C ILE A 68 -6.46 5.93 -6.65
N VAL A 69 -7.23 6.25 -5.60
CA VAL A 69 -6.71 6.97 -4.42
C VAL A 69 -5.64 6.13 -3.73
N PHE A 70 -5.88 4.84 -3.58
CA PHE A 70 -4.93 3.89 -3.00
C PHE A 70 -3.61 3.82 -3.79
N LEU A 71 -3.68 3.70 -5.12
CA LEU A 71 -2.49 3.66 -5.98
C LEU A 71 -1.71 4.97 -5.94
N LEU A 72 -2.40 6.13 -5.91
CA LEU A 72 -1.76 7.43 -5.75
C LEU A 72 -1.07 7.57 -4.39
N LEU A 73 -1.72 7.14 -3.30
CA LEU A 73 -1.11 7.12 -1.97
C LEU A 73 0.12 6.19 -1.93
N LEU A 74 0.01 5.01 -2.53
CA LEU A 74 1.11 4.06 -2.60
C LEU A 74 2.30 4.64 -3.39
N ALA A 75 2.05 5.27 -4.53
CA ALA A 75 3.07 5.97 -5.31
C ALA A 75 3.74 7.09 -4.49
N GLY A 76 2.94 7.92 -3.83
CA GLY A 76 3.43 8.99 -2.96
C GLY A 76 4.30 8.47 -1.81
N LEU A 77 3.85 7.42 -1.12
CA LEU A 77 4.63 6.78 -0.05
C LEU A 77 5.94 6.18 -0.57
N MET A 78 5.92 5.56 -1.76
CA MET A 78 7.13 5.05 -2.39
C MET A 78 8.12 6.16 -2.71
N ILE A 79 7.65 7.29 -3.27
CA ILE A 79 8.48 8.46 -3.58
C ILE A 79 9.09 9.04 -2.31
N ILE A 80 8.27 9.28 -1.27
CA ILE A 80 8.74 9.81 0.01
C ILE A 80 9.75 8.87 0.66
N SER A 81 9.52 7.55 0.59
CA SER A 81 10.43 6.53 1.14
C SER A 81 11.82 6.55 0.51
N VAL A 82 11.94 6.93 -0.76
CA VAL A 82 13.23 7.01 -1.46
C VAL A 82 13.88 8.35 -1.28
N PHE A 83 13.15 9.46 -1.50
CA PHE A 83 13.71 10.81 -1.53
C PHE A 83 13.76 11.49 -0.17
N ARG A 84 12.84 11.19 0.74
CA ARG A 84 12.73 11.84 2.06
C ARG A 84 12.60 10.84 3.21
N LYS A 85 13.51 9.90 3.30
CA LYS A 85 13.53 8.90 4.40
C LYS A 85 13.48 9.51 5.80
N GLN A 86 14.06 10.70 5.98
CA GLN A 86 14.06 11.40 7.26
C GLN A 86 12.65 11.77 7.71
N VAL A 87 11.80 12.26 6.80
CA VAL A 87 10.41 12.66 7.11
C VAL A 87 9.60 11.49 7.67
N LEU A 88 9.74 10.29 7.05
CA LEU A 88 9.06 9.08 7.53
C LEU A 88 9.65 8.55 8.85
N LYS A 89 10.94 8.80 9.10
CA LYS A 89 11.61 8.36 10.32
C LYS A 89 11.32 9.29 11.51
N GLU A 90 11.24 10.58 11.26
CA GLU A 90 10.93 11.59 12.28
C GLU A 90 9.44 11.57 12.64
N ASN A 91 8.56 11.44 11.64
CA ASN A 91 7.11 11.41 11.85
C ASN A 91 6.52 10.01 11.65
N LYS A 92 6.82 9.09 12.56
CA LYS A 92 6.27 7.71 12.55
C LYS A 92 4.74 7.67 12.61
N ARG A 93 4.09 8.77 12.98
CA ARG A 93 2.63 8.89 13.11
C ARG A 93 1.91 9.16 11.78
N ILE A 94 2.63 9.61 10.74
CA ILE A 94 2.03 9.89 9.43
C ILE A 94 1.44 8.62 8.79
N ILE A 95 2.14 7.49 8.85
CA ILE A 95 1.66 6.25 8.23
C ILE A 95 0.34 5.79 8.85
N PRO A 96 0.21 5.64 10.20
CA PRO A 96 -1.06 5.27 10.79
C PRO A 96 -2.16 6.31 10.54
N ALA A 97 -1.85 7.61 10.49
CA ALA A 97 -2.83 8.64 10.15
C ALA A 97 -3.41 8.46 8.74
N ILE A 98 -2.55 8.18 7.75
CA ILE A 98 -2.99 7.89 6.37
C ILE A 98 -3.86 6.63 6.32
N ILE A 99 -3.47 5.57 7.03
CA ILE A 99 -4.24 4.31 7.09
C ILE A 99 -5.62 4.57 7.72
N LEU A 100 -5.70 5.28 8.83
CA LEU A 100 -6.98 5.61 9.49
C LEU A 100 -7.88 6.45 8.60
N THR A 101 -7.31 7.46 7.92
CA THR A 101 -8.05 8.29 6.96
C THR A 101 -8.62 7.43 5.84
N PHE A 102 -7.82 6.49 5.32
CA PHE A 102 -8.24 5.61 4.24
C PHE A 102 -9.34 4.62 4.67
N ILE A 103 -9.24 4.05 5.88
CA ILE A 103 -10.28 3.18 6.44
C ILE A 103 -11.60 3.96 6.63
N GLY A 104 -11.54 5.17 7.18
CA GLY A 104 -12.72 6.03 7.29
C GLY A 104 -13.38 6.31 5.94
N LEU A 105 -12.58 6.54 4.90
CA LEU A 105 -13.07 6.72 3.53
C LEU A 105 -13.73 5.45 3.00
N MET A 106 -13.16 4.26 3.28
CA MET A 106 -13.75 2.99 2.91
C MET A 106 -15.14 2.78 3.52
N PHE A 107 -15.33 3.13 4.79
CA PHE A 107 -16.64 3.07 5.46
C PHE A 107 -17.67 3.94 4.75
N VAL A 108 -17.35 5.19 4.47
CA VAL A 108 -18.26 6.13 3.82
C VAL A 108 -18.66 5.66 2.42
N PHE A 109 -17.70 5.19 1.62
CA PHE A 109 -17.96 4.72 0.26
C PHE A 109 -18.83 3.44 0.25
N GLN A 110 -18.56 2.51 1.16
CA GLN A 110 -19.32 1.25 1.22
C GLN A 110 -20.78 1.47 1.64
N ILE A 111 -20.99 2.38 2.60
CA ILE A 111 -22.37 2.70 3.05
C ILE A 111 -23.15 3.38 1.94
N ARG A 112 -22.53 4.31 1.21
CA ARG A 112 -23.20 5.11 0.20
C ARG A 112 -23.71 4.26 -0.99
N LEU A 113 -23.01 3.18 -1.32
CA LEU A 113 -23.35 2.32 -2.46
C LEU A 113 -24.25 1.15 -2.09
N HIS A 114 -24.45 0.88 -0.81
CA HIS A 114 -25.34 -0.20 -0.29
C HIS A 114 -25.05 -1.61 -0.88
N GLN A 115 -23.87 -1.81 -1.45
CA GLN A 115 -23.48 -3.08 -2.06
C GLN A 115 -23.03 -4.09 -1.01
N GLY A 116 -23.61 -5.29 -1.03
CA GLY A 116 -23.20 -6.40 -0.18
C GLY A 116 -21.90 -7.05 -0.68
N LEU A 117 -21.33 -7.94 0.14
CA LEU A 117 -20.07 -8.64 -0.17
C LEU A 117 -20.18 -9.45 -1.48
N ASN A 118 -21.26 -10.22 -1.64
CA ASN A 118 -21.48 -11.06 -2.83
C ASN A 118 -21.64 -10.24 -4.09
N GLU A 119 -22.42 -9.16 -4.03
CA GLU A 119 -22.63 -8.27 -5.16
C GLU A 119 -21.33 -7.59 -5.59
N THR A 120 -20.56 -7.07 -4.61
CA THR A 120 -19.23 -6.49 -4.83
C THR A 120 -18.29 -7.46 -5.54
N PHE A 121 -18.26 -8.72 -5.08
CA PHE A 121 -17.44 -9.76 -5.69
C PHE A 121 -17.86 -10.06 -7.12
N HIS A 122 -19.15 -10.26 -7.37
CA HIS A 122 -19.67 -10.57 -8.71
C HIS A 122 -19.37 -9.45 -9.72
N LEU A 123 -19.58 -8.20 -9.33
CA LEU A 123 -19.32 -7.06 -10.20
C LEU A 123 -17.83 -6.94 -10.58
N ILE A 124 -16.93 -7.12 -9.61
CA ILE A 124 -15.50 -7.05 -9.88
C ILE A 124 -15.04 -8.26 -10.70
N TRP A 125 -15.58 -9.44 -10.41
CA TRP A 125 -15.26 -10.67 -11.15
C TRP A 125 -15.68 -10.56 -12.61
N SER A 126 -16.87 -10.00 -12.88
CA SER A 126 -17.35 -9.74 -14.25
C SER A 126 -16.46 -8.75 -14.99
N ASP A 127 -16.01 -7.68 -14.33
CA ASP A 127 -15.10 -6.71 -14.92
C ASP A 127 -13.71 -7.32 -15.19
N LEU A 128 -13.22 -8.17 -14.28
CA LEU A 128 -11.93 -8.85 -14.42
C LEU A 128 -11.94 -9.81 -15.62
N THR A 129 -13.01 -10.62 -15.76
CA THR A 129 -13.15 -11.57 -16.86
C THR A 129 -13.39 -10.88 -18.19
N ALA A 130 -14.10 -9.75 -18.20
CA ALA A 130 -14.32 -8.93 -19.38
C ALA A 130 -13.08 -8.08 -19.78
N GLY A 131 -12.04 -8.03 -18.96
CA GLY A 131 -10.85 -7.21 -19.19
C GLY A 131 -11.15 -5.71 -19.24
N ARG A 132 -12.21 -5.27 -18.56
CA ARG A 132 -12.71 -3.88 -18.56
C ARG A 132 -12.97 -3.40 -17.14
N VAL A 133 -13.19 -2.10 -16.98
CA VAL A 133 -13.58 -1.46 -15.74
C VAL A 133 -14.86 -0.69 -15.99
N ILE A 134 -15.99 -1.34 -15.81
CA ILE A 134 -17.32 -0.81 -16.16
C ILE A 134 -18.10 -0.43 -14.89
N HIS A 135 -18.13 -1.32 -13.91
CA HIS A 135 -18.98 -1.16 -12.73
C HIS A 135 -18.33 -0.27 -11.67
N PHE A 136 -19.13 0.57 -11.04
CA PHE A 136 -18.68 1.32 -9.87
C PHE A 136 -18.95 0.47 -8.62
N VAL A 137 -17.88 0.15 -7.88
CA VAL A 137 -17.94 -0.76 -6.73
C VAL A 137 -17.54 0.02 -5.50
N GLY A 138 -18.19 -0.23 -4.37
CA GLY A 138 -17.90 0.45 -3.10
C GLY A 138 -16.41 0.47 -2.72
N SER A 139 -16.09 0.07 -1.51
CA SER A 139 -14.71 0.00 -1.02
C SER A 139 -14.09 -1.41 -1.18
N GLY A 140 -14.58 -2.21 -2.12
CA GLY A 140 -14.06 -3.54 -2.43
C GLY A 140 -14.34 -4.57 -1.33
N LEU A 141 -13.66 -5.72 -1.44
CA LEU A 141 -13.84 -6.81 -0.47
C LEU A 141 -13.44 -6.41 0.96
N ILE A 142 -12.33 -5.69 1.12
CA ILE A 142 -11.87 -5.28 2.46
C ILE A 142 -12.89 -4.35 3.09
N GLY A 143 -13.38 -3.36 2.33
CA GLY A 143 -14.39 -2.45 2.82
C GLY A 143 -15.71 -3.14 3.17
N ALA A 144 -16.18 -4.07 2.33
CA ALA A 144 -17.38 -4.83 2.60
C ALA A 144 -17.24 -5.70 3.86
N ILE A 145 -16.14 -6.45 4.00
CA ILE A 145 -15.87 -7.29 5.17
C ILE A 145 -15.86 -6.50 6.48
N ILE A 146 -15.31 -5.27 6.46
CA ILE A 146 -15.23 -4.43 7.68
C ILE A 146 -16.57 -3.72 7.92
N THR A 147 -17.24 -3.26 6.87
CA THR A 147 -18.44 -2.42 7.00
C THR A 147 -19.70 -3.23 7.30
N GLU A 148 -19.85 -4.46 6.76
CA GLU A 148 -21.04 -5.27 7.03
C GLU A 148 -21.25 -5.59 8.52
N PRO A 149 -20.24 -6.11 9.25
CA PRO A 149 -20.37 -6.30 10.69
C PRO A 149 -20.58 -4.99 11.46
N ALA A 150 -19.90 -3.91 11.04
CA ALA A 150 -20.08 -2.62 11.66
C ALA A 150 -21.49 -2.06 11.49
N LYS A 151 -22.12 -2.24 10.31
CA LYS A 151 -23.53 -1.90 10.07
C LYS A 151 -24.49 -2.72 10.96
N SER A 152 -24.20 -4.01 11.10
CA SER A 152 -25.02 -4.91 11.93
C SER A 152 -24.98 -4.50 13.40
N LEU A 153 -23.82 -4.08 13.91
CA LEU A 153 -23.64 -3.72 15.31
C LEU A 153 -24.05 -2.29 15.63
N PHE A 154 -23.76 -1.32 14.76
CA PHE A 154 -23.88 0.12 15.06
C PHE A 154 -24.90 0.85 14.18
N SER A 155 -25.60 0.13 13.28
CA SER A 155 -26.45 0.76 12.26
C SER A 155 -25.64 1.66 11.31
N VAL A 156 -26.29 2.12 10.24
CA VAL A 156 -25.68 3.02 9.23
C VAL A 156 -25.15 4.30 9.86
N ILE A 157 -25.91 4.90 10.77
CA ILE A 157 -25.52 6.15 11.46
C ILE A 157 -24.30 5.92 12.33
N GLY A 158 -24.24 4.80 13.05
CA GLY A 158 -23.08 4.48 13.90
C GLY A 158 -21.80 4.30 13.10
N VAL A 159 -21.86 3.73 11.89
CA VAL A 159 -20.68 3.59 11.04
C VAL A 159 -20.17 4.95 10.53
N TYR A 160 -21.07 5.91 10.24
CA TYR A 160 -20.64 7.30 9.92
C TYR A 160 -19.96 7.98 11.11
N ILE A 161 -20.45 7.74 12.33
CA ILE A 161 -19.81 8.26 13.55
C ILE A 161 -18.42 7.65 13.72
N ILE A 162 -18.28 6.33 13.51
CA ILE A 162 -16.97 5.65 13.56
C ILE A 162 -16.02 6.25 12.52
N ALA A 163 -16.46 6.46 11.29
CA ALA A 163 -15.64 7.07 10.24
C ALA A 163 -15.18 8.49 10.64
N ALA A 164 -16.07 9.30 11.23
CA ALA A 164 -15.74 10.63 11.71
C ALA A 164 -14.71 10.59 12.84
N VAL A 165 -14.87 9.67 13.81
CA VAL A 165 -13.90 9.48 14.89
C VAL A 165 -12.53 9.06 14.35
N LEU A 166 -12.49 8.14 13.37
CA LEU A 166 -11.25 7.74 12.72
C LEU A 166 -10.54 8.94 12.06
N TRP A 167 -11.28 9.83 11.41
CA TRP A 167 -10.72 11.03 10.82
C TRP A 167 -10.23 12.04 11.87
N LEU A 168 -10.95 12.22 12.97
CA LEU A 168 -10.47 13.05 14.07
C LEU A 168 -9.17 12.52 14.68
N VAL A 169 -9.08 11.20 14.89
CA VAL A 169 -7.86 10.55 15.36
C VAL A 169 -6.73 10.71 14.34
N ALA A 170 -7.02 10.56 13.05
CA ALA A 170 -6.03 10.76 11.99
C ALA A 170 -5.47 12.19 11.98
N ILE A 171 -6.33 13.20 12.13
CA ILE A 171 -5.94 14.61 12.23
C ILE A 171 -5.09 14.85 13.47
N TYR A 172 -5.45 14.25 14.60
CA TYR A 172 -4.67 14.37 15.85
C TYR A 172 -3.27 13.75 15.74
N LEU A 173 -3.12 12.70 14.92
CA LEU A 173 -1.83 12.03 14.70
C LEU A 173 -0.92 12.78 13.71
N MET A 174 -1.46 13.65 12.87
CA MET A 174 -0.70 14.48 11.91
C MET A 174 -0.02 15.65 12.58
#